data_e7b67db4d1fb847d2340ed77de9d9c7d
#
_entry.id   e7b67db4d1fb847d2340ed77de9d9c7d
#
_cell.length_a   1.000
_cell.length_b   1.000
_cell.length_c   1.000
_cell.angle_alpha   90.00
_cell.angle_beta   90.00
_cell.angle_gamma   90.00
#
_symmetry.space_group_name_H-M   'P 1'
#
loop_
_entity.id
_entity.type
_entity.pdbx_description
1 polymer ?
#
loop_
_entity_poly.entity_id
_entity_poly.type
_entity_poly.pdbx_seq_one_letter_code
_entity_poly.pdbx_strand_id
1 'polypeptide(L)'
;MLTKELIVLDSKAKTKLEVIESLAQIALQNNKVSDADAFVKAVLAREAEYSTGVGFHIAIPHGKDEAILEPVLLYARVQDIDWQSMDDQPVKAVFMIGVPAQSEGQIHLQILAKLSRSLMKDEFRETLFKAQSKEEVLNLFESLSL
;
A
#
# COMPACT_ATOMS: atom_id res chain seq x y z
N MET A 1 9.15 -0.36 -9.48
CA MET A 1 8.15 0.47 -8.78
C MET A 1 8.34 0.44 -7.26
N LEU A 2 8.43 -0.70 -6.66
CA LEU A 2 8.76 -0.82 -5.25
C LEU A 2 10.29 -0.80 -5.08
N THR A 3 10.78 0.02 -4.15
CA THR A 3 12.21 0.08 -3.79
C THR A 3 12.34 -0.06 -2.29
N LYS A 4 13.56 -0.28 -1.79
CA LYS A 4 13.80 -0.42 -0.35
C LYS A 4 13.31 0.76 0.46
N GLU A 5 13.47 1.97 -0.08
CA GLU A 5 13.07 3.21 0.60
C GLU A 5 11.55 3.31 0.81
N LEU A 6 10.79 2.55 0.04
CA LEU A 6 9.32 2.54 0.10
C LEU A 6 8.76 1.37 0.91
N ILE A 7 9.63 0.63 1.61
CA ILE A 7 9.26 -0.54 2.41
C ILE A 7 9.51 -0.25 3.89
N VAL A 8 8.52 -0.52 4.73
CA VAL A 8 8.62 -0.42 6.19
C VAL A 8 8.23 -1.78 6.79
N LEU A 9 9.19 -2.47 7.40
CA LEU A 9 8.95 -3.79 8.01
C LEU A 9 8.61 -3.73 9.49
N ASP A 10 8.79 -2.58 10.12
CA ASP A 10 8.65 -2.42 11.56
C ASP A 10 7.90 -1.12 11.85
N SER A 11 6.70 -1.01 11.29
CA SER A 11 5.86 0.17 11.51
C SER A 11 5.38 0.22 12.95
N LYS A 12 5.50 1.40 13.57
CA LYS A 12 4.99 1.66 14.91
C LYS A 12 3.61 2.30 14.90
N ALA A 13 3.03 2.48 13.72
CA ALA A 13 1.70 3.06 13.58
C ALA A 13 0.66 2.15 14.24
N LYS A 14 -0.34 2.76 14.87
CA LYS A 14 -1.39 2.03 15.59
C LYS A 14 -2.77 2.22 14.99
N THR A 15 -2.92 3.15 14.07
CA THR A 15 -4.21 3.44 13.43
C THR A 15 -4.06 3.48 11.92
N LYS A 16 -5.17 3.31 11.24
CA LYS A 16 -5.25 3.46 9.78
C LYS A 16 -4.66 4.80 9.33
N LEU A 17 -5.06 5.89 9.97
CA LEU A 17 -4.59 7.23 9.64
C LEU A 17 -3.07 7.35 9.80
N GLU A 18 -2.53 6.85 10.90
CA GLU A 18 -1.08 6.90 11.13
C GLU A 18 -0.29 6.16 10.05
N VAL A 19 -0.77 5.00 9.61
CA VAL A 19 -0.12 4.25 8.53
C VAL A 19 -0.13 5.07 7.24
N ILE A 20 -1.30 5.58 6.87
CA ILE A 20 -1.47 6.34 5.63
C ILE A 20 -0.58 7.59 5.65
N GLU A 21 -0.57 8.33 6.77
CA GLU A 21 0.26 9.52 6.90
C GLU A 21 1.75 9.18 6.82
N SER A 22 2.19 8.11 7.49
CA SER A 22 3.61 7.74 7.48
C SER A 22 4.08 7.31 6.09
N LEU A 23 3.27 6.56 5.36
CA LEU A 23 3.61 6.13 4.00
C LEU A 23 3.60 7.32 3.03
N ALA A 24 2.65 8.25 3.18
CA ALA A 24 2.62 9.46 2.35
C ALA A 24 3.87 10.32 2.58
N GLN A 25 4.34 10.40 3.81
CA GLN A 25 5.56 11.14 4.14
C GLN A 25 6.79 10.49 3.50
N ILE A 26 6.86 9.18 3.50
CA ILE A 26 7.94 8.44 2.83
C ILE A 26 7.90 8.72 1.32
N ALA A 27 6.72 8.75 0.72
CA ALA A 27 6.57 9.08 -0.70
C ALA A 27 7.08 10.50 -0.99
N LEU A 28 6.79 11.46 -0.10
CA LEU A 28 7.29 12.83 -0.23
C LEU A 28 8.81 12.87 -0.15
N GLN A 29 9.39 12.20 0.83
CA GLN A 29 10.84 12.16 1.04
C GLN A 29 11.58 11.57 -0.15
N ASN A 30 10.92 10.68 -0.90
CA ASN A 30 11.50 10.01 -2.06
C ASN A 30 11.06 10.63 -3.39
N ASN A 31 10.51 11.84 -3.34
CA ASN A 31 10.12 12.62 -4.52
C ASN A 31 9.08 11.94 -5.42
N LYS A 32 8.23 11.12 -4.82
CA LYS A 32 7.13 10.45 -5.54
C LYS A 32 5.86 11.29 -5.55
N VAL A 33 5.72 12.15 -4.56
CA VAL A 33 4.61 13.10 -4.45
C VAL A 33 5.16 14.48 -4.11
N SER A 34 4.43 15.53 -4.49
CA SER A 34 4.81 16.93 -4.18
C SER A 34 4.15 17.43 -2.90
N ASP A 35 3.14 16.73 -2.40
CA ASP A 35 2.36 17.14 -1.23
C ASP A 35 1.82 15.89 -0.55
N ALA A 36 2.35 15.58 0.63
CA ALA A 36 1.93 14.41 1.39
C ALA A 36 0.49 14.52 1.87
N ASP A 37 0.07 15.70 2.32
CA ASP A 37 -1.30 15.92 2.81
C ASP A 37 -2.32 15.68 1.71
N ALA A 38 -2.03 16.11 0.48
CA ALA A 38 -2.91 15.87 -0.65
C ALA A 38 -3.05 14.37 -0.94
N PHE A 39 -1.95 13.64 -0.84
CA PHE A 39 -1.97 12.18 -1.01
C PHE A 39 -2.83 11.52 0.07
N VAL A 40 -2.62 11.91 1.33
CA VAL A 40 -3.43 11.40 2.45
C VAL A 40 -4.91 11.65 2.21
N LYS A 41 -5.28 12.88 1.82
CA LYS A 41 -6.69 13.22 1.56
C LYS A 41 -7.30 12.36 0.46
N ALA A 42 -6.56 12.13 -0.62
CA ALA A 42 -7.04 11.30 -1.72
C ALA A 42 -7.29 9.86 -1.26
N VAL A 43 -6.35 9.31 -0.47
CA VAL A 43 -6.50 7.95 0.06
C VAL A 43 -7.68 7.87 1.03
N LEU A 44 -7.83 8.83 1.92
CA LEU A 44 -8.93 8.85 2.89
C LEU A 44 -10.28 9.00 2.21
N ALA A 45 -10.36 9.78 1.12
CA ALA A 45 -11.59 9.92 0.36
C ALA A 45 -12.04 8.58 -0.23
N ARG A 46 -11.09 7.78 -0.70
CA ARG A 46 -11.39 6.42 -1.19
C ARG A 46 -11.81 5.49 -0.06
N GLU A 47 -11.12 5.55 1.09
CA GLU A 47 -11.47 4.74 2.26
C GLU A 47 -12.87 5.06 2.77
N ALA A 48 -13.30 6.31 2.64
CA ALA A 48 -14.63 6.74 3.08
C ALA A 48 -15.76 6.09 2.28
N GLU A 49 -15.51 5.63 1.07
CA GLU A 49 -16.51 4.93 0.26
C GLU A 49 -16.79 3.54 0.82
N TYR A 50 -15.75 2.77 1.06
CA TYR A 50 -15.76 1.49 1.78
C TYR A 50 -14.30 1.08 2.05
N SER A 51 -14.10 0.24 3.03
CA SER A 51 -12.75 -0.16 3.45
C SER A 51 -11.97 -0.86 2.34
N THR A 52 -10.67 -0.59 2.26
CA THR A 52 -9.74 -1.31 1.37
C THR A 52 -9.09 -2.51 2.05
N GLY A 53 -9.55 -2.90 3.24
CA GLY A 53 -9.17 -4.16 3.86
C GLY A 53 -9.78 -5.32 3.08
N VAL A 54 -8.94 -6.08 2.38
CA VAL A 54 -9.39 -7.10 1.42
C VAL A 54 -9.50 -8.49 2.03
N GLY A 55 -9.28 -8.60 3.32
CA GLY A 55 -9.17 -9.88 4.01
C GLY A 55 -7.73 -10.37 4.06
N PHE A 56 -7.51 -11.54 4.64
CA PHE A 56 -6.18 -12.13 4.80
C PHE A 56 -5.21 -11.23 5.57
N HIS A 57 -5.72 -10.33 6.42
CA HIS A 57 -4.94 -9.37 7.20
C HIS A 57 -4.21 -8.33 6.32
N ILE A 58 -4.78 -8.01 5.16
CA ILE A 58 -4.15 -7.11 4.17
C ILE A 58 -5.10 -5.99 3.79
N ALA A 59 -4.54 -4.77 3.64
CA ALA A 59 -5.25 -3.62 3.11
C ALA A 59 -4.50 -3.04 1.91
N ILE A 60 -5.26 -2.48 0.96
CA ILE A 60 -4.72 -1.88 -0.26
C ILE A 60 -5.25 -0.46 -0.43
N PRO A 61 -4.93 0.46 0.51
CA PRO A 61 -5.36 1.85 0.35
C PRO A 61 -4.73 2.46 -0.90
N HIS A 62 -5.50 3.32 -1.58
CA HIS A 62 -4.99 3.94 -2.80
C HIS A 62 -5.66 5.29 -3.04
N GLY A 63 -4.99 6.14 -3.81
CA GLY A 63 -5.51 7.44 -4.14
C GLY A 63 -4.95 7.96 -5.46
N LYS A 64 -5.71 8.85 -6.10
CA LYS A 64 -5.33 9.51 -7.35
C LYS A 64 -5.40 11.01 -7.11
N ASP A 65 -4.32 11.72 -7.44
CA ASP A 65 -4.25 13.16 -7.20
C ASP A 65 -3.16 13.80 -8.04
N GLU A 66 -3.31 15.10 -8.29
CA GLU A 66 -2.30 15.89 -9.03
C GLU A 66 -0.97 15.95 -8.30
N ALA A 67 -0.96 15.82 -6.98
CA ALA A 67 0.26 15.85 -6.20
C ALA A 67 1.11 14.59 -6.37
N ILE A 68 0.57 13.53 -6.96
CA ILE A 68 1.30 12.29 -7.20
C ILE A 68 2.03 12.42 -8.53
N LEU A 69 3.37 12.39 -8.47
CA LEU A 69 4.22 12.72 -9.61
C LEU A 69 4.42 11.55 -10.57
N GLU A 70 4.37 10.33 -10.03
CA GLU A 70 4.48 9.09 -10.81
C GLU A 70 3.75 7.98 -10.05
N PRO A 71 3.36 6.90 -10.71
CA PRO A 71 2.76 5.76 -10.00
C PRO A 71 3.71 5.26 -8.92
N VAL A 72 3.20 5.08 -7.71
CA VAL A 72 4.02 4.66 -6.57
C VAL A 72 3.32 3.56 -5.80
N LEU A 73 4.11 2.58 -5.35
CA LEU A 73 3.67 1.52 -4.46
C LEU A 73 4.53 1.56 -3.21
N LEU A 74 3.88 1.64 -2.04
CA LEU A 74 4.55 1.60 -0.75
C LEU A 74 4.03 0.40 0.04
N TYR A 75 4.87 -0.17 0.86
CA TYR A 75 4.52 -1.31 1.69
C TYR A 75 4.86 -1.06 3.15
N ALA A 76 3.94 -1.39 4.05
CA ALA A 76 4.21 -1.37 5.48
C ALA A 76 3.69 -2.64 6.13
N ARG A 77 4.54 -3.28 6.94
CA ARG A 77 4.10 -4.33 7.83
C ARG A 77 3.76 -3.68 9.18
N VAL A 78 2.55 -3.93 9.66
CA VAL A 78 1.99 -3.25 10.84
C VAL A 78 1.56 -4.28 11.88
N GLN A 79 1.16 -3.80 13.07
CA GLN A 79 0.73 -4.69 14.16
C GLN A 79 -0.76 -4.51 14.41
N ASP A 80 -1.55 -5.45 13.89
CA ASP A 80 -2.98 -5.60 14.20
C ASP A 80 -3.74 -4.28 14.24
N ILE A 81 -3.92 -3.67 13.08
CA ILE A 81 -4.65 -2.41 12.96
C ILE A 81 -6.09 -2.70 12.53
N ASP A 82 -7.06 -2.10 13.22
CA ASP A 82 -8.45 -2.11 12.80
C ASP A 82 -8.58 -1.28 11.52
N TRP A 83 -8.87 -1.94 10.42
CA TRP A 83 -9.06 -1.32 9.10
C TRP A 83 -10.52 -1.31 8.69
N GLN A 84 -11.39 -1.81 9.58
CA GLN A 84 -12.80 -2.00 9.26
C GLN A 84 -12.97 -2.92 8.05
N SER A 85 -12.12 -3.95 7.97
CA SER A 85 -12.16 -4.95 6.90
C SER A 85 -13.48 -5.72 6.93
N MET A 86 -13.90 -6.20 5.76
CA MET A 86 -15.18 -6.89 5.65
C MET A 86 -15.24 -8.20 6.44
N ASP A 87 -14.08 -8.81 6.70
CA ASP A 87 -13.99 -10.04 7.48
C ASP A 87 -13.80 -9.79 8.99
N ASP A 88 -13.84 -8.53 9.42
CA ASP A 88 -13.64 -8.09 10.82
C ASP A 88 -12.29 -8.50 11.41
N GLN A 89 -11.32 -8.87 10.58
CA GLN A 89 -9.99 -9.24 11.05
C GLN A 89 -9.04 -8.04 11.00
N PRO A 90 -8.05 -7.97 11.91
CA PRO A 90 -7.08 -6.88 11.88
C PRO A 90 -6.17 -6.96 10.66
N VAL A 91 -5.62 -5.83 10.26
CA VAL A 91 -4.66 -5.73 9.17
C VAL A 91 -3.24 -5.79 9.73
N LYS A 92 -2.38 -6.55 9.05
CA LYS A 92 -0.95 -6.73 9.39
C LYS A 92 -0.03 -6.28 8.26
N ALA A 93 -0.55 -6.10 7.06
CA ALA A 93 0.22 -5.65 5.89
C ALA A 93 -0.60 -4.65 5.08
N VAL A 94 0.05 -3.55 4.70
CA VAL A 94 -0.59 -2.47 3.96
C VAL A 94 0.20 -2.17 2.69
N PHE A 95 -0.49 -2.20 1.55
CA PHE A 95 0.05 -1.77 0.27
C PHE A 95 -0.63 -0.47 -0.12
N MET A 96 0.08 0.64 -0.10
CA MET A 96 -0.49 1.93 -0.50
C MET A 96 -0.06 2.29 -1.91
N ILE A 97 -1.03 2.63 -2.75
CA ILE A 97 -0.82 2.92 -4.16
C ILE A 97 -1.21 4.36 -4.44
N GLY A 98 -0.30 5.10 -5.09
CA GLY A 98 -0.58 6.45 -5.56
C GLY A 98 -0.53 6.50 -7.08
N VAL A 99 -1.49 7.20 -7.69
CA VAL A 99 -1.61 7.33 -9.14
C VAL A 99 -1.74 8.80 -9.51
N PRO A 100 -0.93 9.31 -10.46
CA PRO A 100 -1.10 10.68 -10.95
C PRO A 100 -2.50 10.91 -11.52
N ALA A 101 -3.05 12.10 -11.24
CA ALA A 101 -4.40 12.45 -11.72
C ALA A 101 -4.49 12.44 -13.26
N GLN A 102 -3.39 12.71 -13.93
CA GLN A 102 -3.33 12.80 -15.39
C GLN A 102 -2.97 11.48 -16.07
N SER A 103 -2.77 10.40 -15.29
CA SER A 103 -2.53 9.09 -15.86
C SER A 103 -3.76 8.61 -16.59
N GLU A 104 -3.57 8.19 -17.85
CA GLU A 104 -4.66 7.56 -18.57
C GLU A 104 -5.04 6.26 -17.89
N GLY A 105 -6.10 6.29 -17.30
CA GLY A 105 -7.12 5.38 -16.94
C GLY A 105 -6.79 4.12 -16.19
N GLN A 106 -5.71 3.37 -16.36
CA GLN A 106 -5.75 1.98 -15.93
C GLN A 106 -4.53 1.45 -15.18
N ILE A 107 -3.53 2.29 -14.92
CA ILE A 107 -2.32 1.83 -14.22
C ILE A 107 -2.66 1.28 -12.85
N HIS A 108 -3.48 2.00 -12.07
CA HIS A 108 -3.85 1.56 -10.72
C HIS A 108 -4.69 0.27 -10.75
N LEU A 109 -5.55 0.10 -11.75
CA LEU A 109 -6.33 -1.13 -11.89
C LEU A 109 -5.43 -2.32 -12.21
N GLN A 110 -4.40 -2.13 -13.02
CA GLN A 110 -3.43 -3.18 -13.34
C GLN A 110 -2.64 -3.59 -12.11
N ILE A 111 -2.17 -2.62 -11.32
CA ILE A 111 -1.44 -2.89 -10.07
C ILE A 111 -2.35 -3.63 -9.09
N LEU A 112 -3.58 -3.13 -8.90
CA LEU A 112 -4.55 -3.76 -8.01
C LEU A 112 -4.87 -5.19 -8.44
N ALA A 113 -5.03 -5.42 -9.74
CA ALA A 113 -5.33 -6.75 -10.26
C ALA A 113 -4.19 -7.73 -10.00
N LYS A 114 -2.95 -7.32 -10.25
CA LYS A 114 -1.77 -8.16 -10.01
C LYS A 114 -1.61 -8.47 -8.53
N LEU A 115 -1.73 -7.46 -7.67
CA LEU A 115 -1.68 -7.66 -6.24
C LEU A 115 -2.78 -8.60 -5.76
N SER A 116 -4.02 -8.36 -6.17
CA SER A 116 -5.16 -9.17 -5.74
C SER A 116 -4.97 -10.64 -6.10
N ARG A 117 -4.53 -10.91 -7.34
CA ARG A 117 -4.28 -12.30 -7.76
C ARG A 117 -3.20 -12.96 -6.91
N SER A 118 -2.13 -12.22 -6.61
CA SER A 118 -1.02 -12.75 -5.82
C SER A 118 -1.42 -12.98 -4.38
N LEU A 119 -2.21 -12.06 -3.81
CA LEU A 119 -2.66 -12.14 -2.43
C LEU A 119 -3.68 -13.26 -2.21
N MET A 120 -4.26 -13.80 -3.27
CA MET A 120 -5.11 -15.00 -3.17
C MET A 120 -4.30 -16.28 -2.94
N LYS A 121 -2.99 -16.24 -3.17
CA LYS A 121 -2.13 -17.42 -3.02
C LYS A 121 -1.55 -17.48 -1.61
N ASP A 122 -1.80 -18.59 -0.93
CA ASP A 122 -1.30 -18.81 0.44
C ASP A 122 0.22 -18.66 0.52
N GLU A 123 0.93 -19.23 -0.44
CA GLU A 123 2.38 -19.19 -0.49
C GLU A 123 2.93 -17.76 -0.58
N PHE A 124 2.29 -16.91 -1.37
CA PHE A 124 2.68 -15.51 -1.48
C PHE A 124 2.52 -14.79 -0.13
N ARG A 125 1.37 -14.98 0.52
CA ARG A 125 1.11 -14.35 1.81
C ARG A 125 2.06 -14.84 2.89
N GLU A 126 2.34 -16.15 2.93
CA GLU A 126 3.27 -16.72 3.91
C GLU A 126 4.66 -16.11 3.75
N THR A 127 5.15 -16.02 2.53
CA THR A 127 6.46 -15.42 2.24
C THR A 127 6.48 -13.96 2.67
N LEU A 128 5.41 -13.22 2.36
CA LEU A 128 5.30 -11.81 2.71
C LEU A 128 5.34 -11.60 4.23
N PHE A 129 4.55 -12.36 4.98
CA PHE A 129 4.47 -12.18 6.43
C PHE A 129 5.71 -12.68 7.16
N LYS A 130 6.46 -13.60 6.59
CA LYS A 130 7.70 -14.13 7.17
C LYS A 130 8.95 -13.35 6.76
N ALA A 131 8.85 -12.44 5.81
CA ALA A 131 10.00 -11.69 5.33
C ALA A 131 10.67 -10.94 6.48
N GLN A 132 11.99 -11.08 6.60
CA GLN A 132 12.78 -10.45 7.64
C GLN A 132 13.65 -9.32 7.10
N SER A 133 13.66 -9.12 5.80
CA SER A 133 14.45 -8.06 5.17
C SER A 133 13.65 -7.43 4.04
N LYS A 134 14.01 -6.18 3.72
CA LYS A 134 13.43 -5.47 2.59
C LYS A 134 13.73 -6.18 1.27
N GLU A 135 14.90 -6.82 1.18
CA GLU A 135 15.30 -7.59 0.01
C GLU A 135 14.35 -8.76 -0.25
N GLU A 136 13.93 -9.46 0.79
CA GLU A 136 12.97 -10.56 0.65
C GLU A 136 11.65 -10.08 0.09
N VAL A 137 11.17 -8.92 0.55
CA VAL A 137 9.94 -8.31 0.02
C VAL A 137 10.13 -7.91 -1.44
N LEU A 138 11.25 -7.27 -1.77
CA LEU A 138 11.54 -6.87 -3.16
C LEU A 138 11.59 -8.07 -4.09
N ASN A 139 12.26 -9.15 -3.68
CA ASN A 139 12.35 -10.36 -4.49
C ASN A 139 10.96 -10.95 -4.76
N LEU A 140 10.10 -10.93 -3.75
CA LEU A 140 8.74 -11.41 -3.90
C LEU A 140 7.97 -10.58 -4.93
N PHE A 141 8.13 -9.25 -4.88
CA PHE A 141 7.44 -8.34 -5.81
C PHE A 141 8.03 -8.37 -7.22
N GLU A 142 9.30 -8.67 -7.39
CA GLU A 142 9.91 -8.81 -8.71
C GLU A 142 9.21 -9.90 -9.53
N SER A 143 8.75 -10.95 -8.87
CA SER A 143 8.02 -12.03 -9.54
C SER A 143 6.69 -11.57 -10.14
N LEU A 144 6.18 -10.40 -9.73
CA LEU A 144 4.90 -9.85 -10.20
C LEU A 144 5.08 -8.90 -11.38
N SER A 145 6.28 -8.54 -11.75
CA SER A 145 6.58 -7.56 -12.80
C SER A 145 5.93 -6.20 -12.53
N LEU A 146 5.95 -5.78 -11.28
CA LEU A 146 5.46 -4.46 -10.86
C LEU A 146 6.59 -3.43 -10.83
#